data_b9be4ab6f2b519ac275dcbf9f05fc7e0
#
_entry.id   b9be4ab6f2b519ac275dcbf9f05fc7e0
#
_cell.length_a   1.000
_cell.length_b   1.000
_cell.length_c   1.000
_cell.angle_alpha   90.00
_cell.angle_beta   90.00
_cell.angle_gamma   90.00
#
_symmetry.space_group_name_H-M   'P 1'
#
loop_
_entity.id
_entity.type
_entity.pdbx_description
1 polymer ?
#
loop_
_entity_poly.entity_id
_entity_poly.type
_entity_poly.pdbx_seq_one_letter_code
_entity_poly.pdbx_strand_id
1 'polypeptide(L)'
;MRAVPGAGVPPARTGSLESVEPLLTFGHGTAGRAELAPLLRGAGVRCVVDVRTAPGSRRNPDVHRDALREWLPAEGIGYRWEERLGGFRRAAPGNPDTFWRNDSFRGYAGHTRSPEFLAAMDELLGAAARTRTAVMCSESVWWRCHRRLIADFAVLARGRPVLHLAHDGRLTEHPPTSGARLREDGRLVYDGE
;
A
#
# COMPACT_ATOMS: atom_id res chain seq x y z
N MET A 1 -4.02 54.34 43.95
CA MET A 1 -4.29 52.93 43.62
C MET A 1 -4.50 52.80 42.11
N ARG A 2 -3.52 52.29 41.37
CA ARG A 2 -3.62 52.03 39.91
C ARG A 2 -3.84 50.53 39.73
N ALA A 3 -4.91 50.15 39.07
CA ALA A 3 -5.24 48.76 38.70
C ALA A 3 -4.33 48.28 37.56
N VAL A 4 -3.77 47.05 37.74
CA VAL A 4 -2.95 46.36 36.75
C VAL A 4 -3.89 45.55 35.84
N PRO A 5 -3.80 45.63 34.50
CA PRO A 5 -4.62 44.83 33.62
C PRO A 5 -4.10 43.39 33.58
N GLY A 6 -5.01 42.41 33.74
CA GLY A 6 -4.76 41.01 33.72
C GLY A 6 -4.25 40.53 32.35
N ALA A 7 -3.20 39.74 32.35
CA ALA A 7 -2.66 39.06 31.18
C ALA A 7 -3.66 37.97 30.72
N GLY A 8 -4.22 38.21 29.52
CA GLY A 8 -5.06 37.23 28.84
C GLY A 8 -4.25 35.96 28.46
N VAL A 9 -4.71 34.80 28.89
CA VAL A 9 -4.18 33.48 28.48
C VAL A 9 -4.49 33.30 27.00
N PRO A 10 -3.50 33.03 26.14
CA PRO A 10 -3.76 32.76 24.73
C PRO A 10 -4.56 31.45 24.59
N PRO A 11 -5.48 31.36 23.63
CA PRO A 11 -6.26 30.14 23.41
C PRO A 11 -5.35 29.00 23.00
N ALA A 12 -5.58 27.84 23.62
CA ALA A 12 -4.91 26.61 23.27
C ALA A 12 -5.12 26.31 21.77
N ARG A 13 -4.02 26.17 21.03
CA ARG A 13 -4.08 25.66 19.66
C ARG A 13 -4.66 24.25 19.69
N THR A 14 -5.90 24.10 19.31
CA THR A 14 -6.48 22.81 18.92
C THR A 14 -5.74 22.36 17.66
N GLY A 15 -4.69 21.56 17.84
CA GLY A 15 -4.05 20.85 16.74
C GLY A 15 -5.11 19.96 16.09
N SER A 16 -5.54 20.31 14.87
CA SER A 16 -6.26 19.41 14.01
C SER A 16 -5.41 18.14 13.92
N LEU A 17 -5.94 17.00 14.33
CA LEU A 17 -5.38 15.70 13.98
C LEU A 17 -5.43 15.64 12.46
N GLU A 18 -4.32 15.94 11.79
CA GLU A 18 -4.20 15.76 10.35
C GLU A 18 -4.53 14.28 10.10
N SER A 19 -5.66 14.04 9.47
CA SER A 19 -6.09 12.70 9.10
C SER A 19 -5.03 12.15 8.16
N VAL A 20 -4.35 11.09 8.62
CA VAL A 20 -3.28 10.45 7.83
C VAL A 20 -3.90 9.91 6.54
N GLU A 21 -3.49 10.46 5.39
CA GLU A 21 -3.97 10.01 4.08
C GLU A 21 -3.78 8.49 3.91
N PRO A 22 -4.84 7.74 3.57
CA PRO A 22 -4.73 6.30 3.42
C PRO A 22 -3.90 5.93 2.19
N LEU A 23 -3.18 4.82 2.27
CA LEU A 23 -2.59 4.17 1.10
C LEU A 23 -3.69 3.43 0.35
N LEU A 24 -3.84 3.70 -0.95
CA LEU A 24 -4.77 2.94 -1.78
C LEU A 24 -4.09 1.70 -2.35
N THR A 25 -4.86 0.66 -2.64
CA THR A 25 -4.38 -0.49 -3.44
C THR A 25 -5.43 -0.89 -4.47
N PHE A 26 -5.01 -1.33 -5.63
CA PHE A 26 -5.89 -1.92 -6.64
C PHE A 26 -5.17 -3.02 -7.43
N GLY A 27 -5.94 -3.87 -8.11
CA GLY A 27 -5.42 -4.82 -9.07
C GLY A 27 -5.99 -4.52 -10.44
N HIS A 28 -5.16 -4.50 -11.49
CA HIS A 28 -5.66 -4.20 -12.82
C HIS A 28 -6.55 -5.34 -13.38
N GLY A 29 -6.37 -6.61 -12.95
CA GLY A 29 -7.13 -7.73 -13.46
C GLY A 29 -7.02 -7.84 -14.98
N THR A 30 -8.17 -7.77 -15.65
CA THR A 30 -8.29 -7.71 -17.10
C THR A 30 -8.55 -6.30 -17.65
N ALA A 31 -8.71 -5.31 -16.75
CA ALA A 31 -9.03 -3.94 -17.12
C ALA A 31 -7.88 -3.27 -17.88
N GLY A 32 -8.22 -2.59 -18.97
CA GLY A 32 -7.31 -1.79 -19.77
C GLY A 32 -7.35 -0.30 -19.39
N ARG A 33 -6.66 0.54 -20.16
CA ARG A 33 -6.59 2.00 -19.95
C ARG A 33 -7.99 2.63 -19.87
N ALA A 34 -8.91 2.24 -20.76
CA ALA A 34 -10.23 2.83 -20.82
C ALA A 34 -11.05 2.68 -19.52
N GLU A 35 -10.77 1.62 -18.75
CA GLU A 35 -11.43 1.34 -17.47
C GLU A 35 -10.59 1.89 -16.29
N LEU A 36 -9.27 1.74 -16.34
CA LEU A 36 -8.38 2.13 -15.25
C LEU A 36 -8.23 3.65 -15.12
N ALA A 37 -8.16 4.40 -16.22
CA ALA A 37 -7.95 5.84 -16.16
C ALA A 37 -9.11 6.58 -15.44
N PRO A 38 -10.39 6.36 -15.79
CA PRO A 38 -11.49 6.99 -15.04
C PRO A 38 -11.59 6.49 -13.59
N LEU A 39 -11.31 5.20 -13.34
CA LEU A 39 -11.30 4.63 -11.99
C LEU A 39 -10.28 5.35 -11.09
N LEU A 40 -9.04 5.48 -11.53
CA LEU A 40 -7.96 6.12 -10.78
C LEU A 40 -8.22 7.61 -10.56
N ARG A 41 -8.71 8.33 -11.59
CA ARG A 41 -9.10 9.74 -11.46
C ARG A 41 -10.26 9.92 -10.47
N GLY A 42 -11.29 9.07 -10.57
CA GLY A 42 -12.45 9.09 -9.66
C GLY A 42 -12.06 8.86 -8.21
N ALA A 43 -11.06 8.01 -7.96
CA ALA A 43 -10.49 7.80 -6.64
C ALA A 43 -9.48 8.88 -6.21
N GLY A 44 -9.20 9.87 -7.04
CA GLY A 44 -8.26 10.96 -6.77
C GLY A 44 -6.80 10.53 -6.74
N VAL A 45 -6.44 9.38 -7.34
CA VAL A 45 -5.07 8.87 -7.39
C VAL A 45 -4.18 9.84 -8.18
N ARG A 46 -3.01 10.15 -7.63
CA ARG A 46 -1.99 11.00 -8.23
C ARG A 46 -0.68 10.27 -8.52
N CYS A 47 -0.48 9.10 -7.91
CA CYS A 47 0.68 8.26 -8.16
C CYS A 47 0.28 6.78 -8.09
N VAL A 48 0.73 6.00 -9.06
CA VAL A 48 0.63 4.54 -9.07
C VAL A 48 2.02 3.96 -8.81
N VAL A 49 2.12 3.09 -7.80
CA VAL A 49 3.32 2.31 -7.51
C VAL A 49 3.04 0.85 -7.90
N ASP A 50 3.67 0.42 -8.98
CA ASP A 50 3.54 -0.93 -9.52
C ASP A 50 4.45 -1.89 -8.75
N VAL A 51 3.86 -2.82 -8.02
CA VAL A 51 4.57 -3.81 -7.19
C VAL A 51 4.62 -5.20 -7.83
N ARG A 52 4.49 -5.28 -9.13
CA ARG A 52 4.67 -6.55 -9.85
C ARG A 52 6.14 -6.87 -10.03
N THR A 53 6.52 -8.12 -9.84
CA THR A 53 7.90 -8.58 -10.10
C THR A 53 8.28 -8.43 -11.58
N ALA A 54 7.35 -8.73 -12.49
CA ALA A 54 7.54 -8.62 -13.92
C ALA A 54 6.30 -7.93 -14.55
N PRO A 55 6.33 -6.59 -14.72
CA PRO A 55 5.20 -5.83 -15.22
C PRO A 55 5.07 -5.92 -16.76
N GLY A 56 4.94 -7.17 -17.26
CA GLY A 56 4.65 -7.50 -18.64
C GLY A 56 3.29 -8.19 -18.78
N SER A 57 2.57 -7.95 -19.85
CA SER A 57 1.32 -8.64 -20.17
C SER A 57 1.16 -8.78 -21.67
N ARG A 58 1.16 -10.02 -22.16
CA ARG A 58 0.85 -10.29 -23.59
C ARG A 58 -0.64 -10.14 -23.90
N ARG A 59 -1.51 -10.36 -22.90
CA ARG A 59 -2.98 -10.34 -23.06
C ARG A 59 -3.58 -8.95 -22.88
N ASN A 60 -2.88 -8.09 -22.12
CA ASN A 60 -3.33 -6.73 -21.82
C ASN A 60 -2.14 -5.77 -22.00
N PRO A 61 -1.92 -5.25 -23.21
CA PRO A 61 -0.80 -4.37 -23.50
C PRO A 61 -0.85 -3.04 -22.74
N ASP A 62 -2.06 -2.55 -22.40
CA ASP A 62 -2.23 -1.28 -21.67
C ASP A 62 -1.60 -1.28 -20.28
N VAL A 63 -1.42 -2.46 -19.67
CA VAL A 63 -0.79 -2.60 -18.35
C VAL A 63 0.66 -3.09 -18.43
N HIS A 64 1.22 -3.14 -19.63
CA HIS A 64 2.67 -3.28 -19.77
C HIS A 64 3.38 -2.08 -19.18
N ARG A 65 4.56 -2.29 -18.55
CA ARG A 65 5.29 -1.22 -17.86
C ARG A 65 5.50 0.02 -18.73
N ASP A 66 5.89 -0.17 -19.98
CA ASP A 66 6.18 0.96 -20.87
C ASP A 66 4.91 1.71 -21.25
N ALA A 67 3.79 1.00 -21.48
CA ALA A 67 2.51 1.63 -21.70
C ALA A 67 2.02 2.44 -20.49
N LEU A 68 2.16 1.88 -19.26
CA LEU A 68 1.83 2.60 -18.03
C LEU A 68 2.69 3.85 -17.82
N ARG A 69 3.97 3.78 -18.17
CA ARG A 69 4.90 4.94 -18.11
C ARG A 69 4.52 6.05 -19.08
N GLU A 70 3.83 5.72 -20.15
CA GLU A 70 3.36 6.68 -21.15
C GLU A 70 2.00 7.27 -20.78
N TRP A 71 0.98 6.41 -20.59
CA TRP A 71 -0.39 6.92 -20.47
C TRP A 71 -0.77 7.42 -19.08
N LEU A 72 -0.21 6.89 -17.97
CA LEU A 72 -0.53 7.40 -16.63
C LEU A 72 -0.13 8.87 -16.47
N PRO A 73 1.10 9.31 -16.86
CA PRO A 73 1.45 10.73 -16.83
C PRO A 73 0.56 11.60 -17.73
N ALA A 74 0.11 11.10 -18.88
CA ALA A 74 -0.83 11.79 -19.75
C ALA A 74 -2.21 12.01 -19.07
N GLU A 75 -2.57 11.17 -18.09
CA GLU A 75 -3.76 11.33 -17.24
C GLU A 75 -3.48 12.16 -15.96
N GLY A 76 -2.29 12.73 -15.83
CA GLY A 76 -1.87 13.48 -14.63
C GLY A 76 -1.55 12.61 -13.42
N ILE A 77 -1.24 11.32 -13.65
CA ILE A 77 -0.94 10.32 -12.62
C ILE A 77 0.50 9.87 -12.75
N GLY A 78 1.32 10.11 -11.72
CA GLY A 78 2.70 9.60 -11.69
C GLY A 78 2.74 8.06 -11.71
N TYR A 79 3.81 7.50 -12.28
CA TYR A 79 4.04 6.06 -12.29
C TYR A 79 5.44 5.72 -11.79
N ARG A 80 5.53 4.74 -10.88
CA ARG A 80 6.79 4.17 -10.39
C ARG A 80 6.69 2.65 -10.33
N TRP A 81 7.70 1.95 -10.84
CA TRP A 81 7.85 0.52 -10.61
C TRP A 81 8.74 0.28 -9.40
N GLU A 82 8.24 -0.55 -8.46
CA GLU A 82 8.91 -0.90 -7.21
C GLU A 82 9.04 -2.42 -7.10
N GLU A 83 10.03 -2.98 -7.77
CA GLU A 83 10.26 -4.42 -7.84
C GLU A 83 10.63 -5.05 -6.49
N ARG A 84 11.21 -4.27 -5.57
CA ARG A 84 11.53 -4.72 -4.20
C ARG A 84 10.30 -5.17 -3.43
N LEU A 85 9.12 -4.65 -3.76
CA LEU A 85 7.83 -5.06 -3.22
C LEU A 85 7.15 -6.15 -4.05
N GLY A 86 7.83 -6.71 -5.06
CA GLY A 86 7.30 -7.74 -5.93
C GLY A 86 7.01 -9.07 -5.22
N GLY A 87 6.00 -9.79 -5.72
CA GLY A 87 5.63 -11.14 -5.27
C GLY A 87 6.66 -12.21 -5.64
N PHE A 88 6.24 -13.47 -5.68
CA PHE A 88 7.07 -14.63 -6.06
C PHE A 88 8.32 -14.84 -5.19
N ARG A 89 8.12 -14.86 -3.88
CA ARG A 89 9.18 -15.16 -2.90
C ARG A 89 9.06 -16.60 -2.44
N ARG A 90 10.20 -17.27 -2.21
CA ARG A 90 10.26 -18.62 -1.63
C ARG A 90 10.43 -18.54 -0.13
N ALA A 91 9.73 -19.40 0.61
CA ALA A 91 9.92 -19.50 2.05
C ALA A 91 11.31 -20.08 2.35
N ALA A 92 12.02 -19.44 3.28
CA ALA A 92 13.26 -19.99 3.80
C ALA A 92 12.97 -21.15 4.76
N PRO A 93 13.90 -22.12 4.92
CA PRO A 93 13.81 -23.13 5.97
C PRO A 93 13.66 -22.47 7.35
N GLY A 94 12.77 -23.00 8.19
CA GLY A 94 12.51 -22.43 9.52
C GLY A 94 11.71 -21.15 9.54
N ASN A 95 11.08 -20.76 8.43
CA ASN A 95 10.20 -19.59 8.36
C ASN A 95 9.06 -19.72 9.39
N PRO A 96 8.87 -18.71 10.29
CA PRO A 96 7.89 -18.79 11.39
C PRO A 96 6.44 -18.54 10.94
N ASP A 97 6.20 -18.14 9.69
CA ASP A 97 4.90 -17.69 9.20
C ASP A 97 3.96 -18.88 8.88
N THR A 98 3.67 -19.68 9.89
CA THR A 98 2.93 -20.96 9.79
C THR A 98 1.45 -20.79 9.45
N PHE A 99 0.88 -19.61 9.67
CA PHE A 99 -0.48 -19.27 9.26
C PHE A 99 -0.71 -19.48 7.76
N TRP A 100 0.32 -19.22 6.94
CA TRP A 100 0.22 -19.34 5.49
C TRP A 100 0.48 -20.77 5.03
N ARG A 101 -0.54 -21.44 4.50
CA ARG A 101 -0.40 -22.77 3.85
C ARG A 101 0.24 -22.66 2.47
N ASN A 102 0.08 -21.52 1.80
CA ASN A 102 0.64 -21.26 0.48
C ASN A 102 2.10 -20.78 0.61
N ASP A 103 3.02 -21.50 -0.02
CA ASP A 103 4.46 -21.21 0.07
C ASP A 103 4.84 -19.83 -0.48
N SER A 104 4.13 -19.32 -1.49
CA SER A 104 4.39 -17.96 -2.01
C SER A 104 4.01 -16.89 -0.98
N PHE A 105 2.90 -17.05 -0.27
CA PHE A 105 2.51 -16.14 0.82
C PHE A 105 3.46 -16.27 2.01
N ARG A 106 3.86 -17.50 2.36
CA ARG A 106 4.85 -17.74 3.42
C ARG A 106 6.20 -17.12 3.06
N GLY A 107 6.65 -17.27 1.83
CA GLY A 107 7.87 -16.64 1.35
C GLY A 107 7.79 -15.10 1.36
N TYR A 108 6.65 -14.56 0.96
CA TYR A 108 6.44 -13.11 1.00
C TYR A 108 6.36 -12.58 2.43
N ALA A 109 5.73 -13.30 3.36
CA ALA A 109 5.74 -12.97 4.78
C ALA A 109 7.17 -12.88 5.33
N GLY A 110 8.04 -13.82 4.96
CA GLY A 110 9.48 -13.75 5.28
C GLY A 110 10.14 -12.50 4.69
N HIS A 111 9.80 -12.15 3.45
CA HIS A 111 10.32 -10.97 2.76
C HIS A 111 9.92 -9.65 3.44
N THR A 112 8.76 -9.56 4.10
CA THR A 112 8.35 -8.34 4.83
C THR A 112 9.34 -7.90 5.91
N ARG A 113 10.26 -8.78 6.31
CA ARG A 113 11.31 -8.53 7.30
C ARG A 113 12.68 -8.24 6.69
N SER A 114 12.79 -8.30 5.37
CA SER A 114 14.06 -8.01 4.69
C SER A 114 14.39 -6.51 4.67
N PRO A 115 15.67 -6.12 4.71
CA PRO A 115 16.06 -4.71 4.58
C PRO A 115 15.53 -4.05 3.30
N GLU A 116 15.49 -4.80 2.20
CA GLU A 116 14.97 -4.32 0.91
C GLU A 116 13.50 -3.94 0.99
N PHE A 117 12.68 -4.82 1.59
CA PHE A 117 11.25 -4.57 1.77
C PHE A 117 11.02 -3.38 2.68
N LEU A 118 11.73 -3.31 3.81
CA LEU A 118 11.59 -2.23 4.79
C LEU A 118 11.92 -0.88 4.17
N ALA A 119 13.04 -0.78 3.44
CA ALA A 119 13.42 0.45 2.75
C ALA A 119 12.38 0.85 1.68
N ALA A 120 11.89 -0.11 0.89
CA ALA A 120 10.88 0.15 -0.14
C ALA A 120 9.54 0.61 0.46
N MET A 121 9.13 0.03 1.60
CA MET A 121 7.92 0.44 2.31
C MET A 121 8.06 1.84 2.92
N ASP A 122 9.20 2.18 3.51
CA ASP A 122 9.44 3.51 4.06
C ASP A 122 9.41 4.58 2.95
N GLU A 123 10.00 4.31 1.79
CA GLU A 123 9.91 5.19 0.61
C GLU A 123 8.48 5.31 0.07
N LEU A 124 7.74 4.19 -0.02
CA LEU A 124 6.34 4.16 -0.46
C LEU A 124 5.46 5.01 0.46
N LEU A 125 5.54 4.76 1.76
CA LEU A 125 4.71 5.45 2.75
C LEU A 125 5.10 6.93 2.91
N GLY A 126 6.38 7.25 2.77
CA GLY A 126 6.87 8.63 2.72
C GLY A 126 6.34 9.39 1.49
N ALA A 127 6.24 8.74 0.33
CA ALA A 127 5.61 9.32 -0.86
C ALA A 127 4.09 9.46 -0.67
N ALA A 128 3.43 8.44 -0.13
CA ALA A 128 1.99 8.43 0.13
C ALA A 128 1.54 9.48 1.17
N ALA A 129 2.43 9.92 2.03
CA ALA A 129 2.16 11.03 2.95
C ALA A 129 2.02 12.39 2.24
N ARG A 130 2.59 12.53 1.05
CA ARG A 130 2.60 13.78 0.28
C ARG A 130 1.68 13.76 -0.94
N THR A 131 1.34 12.57 -1.42
CA THR A 131 0.62 12.39 -2.68
C THR A 131 -0.30 11.19 -2.57
N ARG A 132 -1.57 11.34 -2.95
CA ARG A 132 -2.54 10.22 -2.94
C ARG A 132 -2.08 9.10 -3.85
N THR A 133 -1.56 8.04 -3.24
CA THR A 133 -0.81 6.96 -3.89
C THR A 133 -1.61 5.66 -3.87
N ALA A 134 -1.59 4.95 -4.98
CA ALA A 134 -2.18 3.61 -5.10
C ALA A 134 -1.13 2.56 -5.47
N VAL A 135 -1.06 1.49 -4.71
CA VAL A 135 -0.26 0.30 -5.01
C VAL A 135 -1.00 -0.58 -6.02
N MET A 136 -0.35 -0.94 -7.12
CA MET A 136 -0.93 -1.76 -8.19
C MET A 136 -0.27 -3.13 -8.29
N CYS A 137 -1.09 -4.16 -8.44
CA CYS A 137 -0.67 -5.50 -8.87
C CYS A 137 -1.60 -6.03 -9.97
N SER A 138 -1.33 -7.22 -10.50
CA SER A 138 -2.15 -7.84 -11.53
C SER A 138 -3.43 -8.48 -11.01
N GLU A 139 -3.43 -9.08 -9.82
CA GLU A 139 -4.58 -9.75 -9.24
C GLU A 139 -5.65 -8.74 -8.80
N SER A 140 -6.87 -8.81 -9.34
CA SER A 140 -7.96 -7.92 -8.95
C SER A 140 -8.39 -8.10 -7.50
N VAL A 141 -8.38 -9.34 -7.03
CA VAL A 141 -8.80 -9.72 -5.68
C VAL A 141 -7.65 -9.56 -4.69
N TRP A 142 -7.70 -8.53 -3.84
CA TRP A 142 -6.59 -8.17 -2.95
C TRP A 142 -6.18 -9.28 -1.97
N TRP A 143 -7.14 -10.06 -1.44
CA TRP A 143 -6.85 -11.13 -0.47
C TRP A 143 -6.21 -12.38 -1.08
N ARG A 144 -6.15 -12.47 -2.40
CA ARG A 144 -5.41 -13.51 -3.15
C ARG A 144 -4.06 -13.02 -3.67
N CYS A 145 -3.67 -11.80 -3.32
CA CYS A 145 -2.48 -11.11 -3.81
C CYS A 145 -1.54 -10.72 -2.66
N HIS A 146 -0.24 -10.66 -2.93
CA HIS A 146 0.76 -10.19 -1.96
C HIS A 146 0.52 -8.75 -1.47
N ARG A 147 -0.32 -7.95 -2.16
CA ARG A 147 -0.80 -6.65 -1.65
C ARG A 147 -1.48 -6.76 -0.29
N ARG A 148 -2.03 -7.93 0.05
CA ARG A 148 -2.56 -8.22 1.38
C ARG A 148 -1.50 -8.02 2.47
N LEU A 149 -0.29 -8.56 2.26
CA LEU A 149 0.80 -8.47 3.23
C LEU A 149 1.45 -7.08 3.24
N ILE A 150 1.47 -6.37 2.09
CA ILE A 150 1.85 -4.96 2.02
C ILE A 150 0.89 -4.13 2.87
N ALA A 151 -0.41 -4.39 2.76
CA ALA A 151 -1.44 -3.70 3.53
C ALA A 151 -1.36 -4.02 5.03
N ASP A 152 -1.20 -5.31 5.40
CA ASP A 152 -0.95 -5.72 6.79
C ASP A 152 0.23 -4.96 7.40
N PHE A 153 1.36 -4.89 6.66
CA PHE A 153 2.55 -4.17 7.12
C PHE A 153 2.29 -2.68 7.29
N ALA A 154 1.62 -2.04 6.33
CA ALA A 154 1.29 -0.62 6.41
C ALA A 154 0.41 -0.31 7.63
N VAL A 155 -0.62 -1.13 7.88
CA VAL A 155 -1.55 -0.94 9.00
C VAL A 155 -0.89 -1.29 10.33
N LEU A 156 -0.33 -2.50 10.46
CA LEU A 156 0.13 -3.02 11.74
C LEU A 156 1.50 -2.46 12.16
N ALA A 157 2.44 -2.35 11.21
CA ALA A 157 3.81 -1.95 11.52
C ALA A 157 4.05 -0.44 11.38
N ARG A 158 3.19 0.29 10.66
CA ARG A 158 3.36 1.72 10.38
C ARG A 158 2.15 2.58 10.74
N GLY A 159 1.05 1.98 11.22
CA GLY A 159 -0.18 2.73 11.58
C GLY A 159 -0.82 3.49 10.42
N ARG A 160 -0.49 3.10 9.17
CA ARG A 160 -1.03 3.74 7.97
C ARG A 160 -2.32 3.05 7.53
N PRO A 161 -3.47 3.74 7.49
CA PRO A 161 -4.69 3.18 6.94
C PRO A 161 -4.52 2.76 5.48
N VAL A 162 -5.14 1.65 5.10
CA VAL A 162 -5.13 1.14 3.72
C VAL A 162 -6.55 0.92 3.24
N LEU A 163 -6.84 1.39 2.03
CA LEU A 163 -8.11 1.18 1.35
C LEU A 163 -7.89 0.42 0.03
N HIS A 164 -8.70 -0.60 -0.20
CA HIS A 164 -8.73 -1.34 -1.46
C HIS A 164 -9.73 -0.72 -2.42
N LEU A 165 -9.26 -0.27 -3.58
CA LEU A 165 -10.07 0.27 -4.65
C LEU A 165 -10.56 -0.88 -5.56
N ALA A 166 -11.85 -1.13 -5.57
CA ALA A 166 -12.50 -2.06 -6.47
C ALA A 166 -12.79 -1.41 -7.83
N HIS A 167 -13.02 -2.22 -8.87
CA HIS A 167 -13.28 -1.72 -10.24
C HIS A 167 -14.61 -0.96 -10.38
N ASP A 168 -15.52 -1.10 -9.42
CA ASP A 168 -16.76 -0.32 -9.32
C ASP A 168 -16.56 1.06 -8.62
N GLY A 169 -15.32 1.41 -8.28
CA GLY A 169 -14.96 2.65 -7.59
C GLY A 169 -15.10 2.61 -6.08
N ARG A 170 -15.60 1.52 -5.50
CA ARG A 170 -15.77 1.37 -4.07
C ARG A 170 -14.43 1.22 -3.37
N LEU A 171 -14.26 1.96 -2.27
CA LEU A 171 -13.13 1.85 -1.36
C LEU A 171 -13.53 1.00 -0.14
N THR A 172 -12.72 -0.01 0.19
CA THR A 172 -12.95 -0.89 1.34
C THR A 172 -11.72 -0.86 2.23
N GLU A 173 -11.91 -0.65 3.51
CA GLU A 173 -10.84 -0.68 4.50
C GLU A 173 -10.18 -2.07 4.55
N HIS A 174 -8.86 -2.10 4.73
CA HIS A 174 -8.12 -3.34 4.86
C HIS A 174 -8.31 -3.94 6.24
N PRO A 175 -8.92 -5.14 6.36
CA PRO A 175 -8.93 -5.89 7.60
C PRO A 175 -7.59 -6.61 7.75
N PRO A 176 -6.82 -6.38 8.82
CA PRO A 176 -5.59 -7.12 9.06
C PRO A 176 -5.82 -8.64 9.08
N THR A 177 -4.84 -9.38 8.58
CA THR A 177 -4.89 -10.84 8.60
C THR A 177 -4.91 -11.34 10.04
N SER A 178 -5.84 -12.24 10.39
CA SER A 178 -6.04 -12.72 11.77
C SER A 178 -4.78 -13.36 12.39
N GLY A 179 -3.97 -14.04 11.58
CA GLY A 179 -2.71 -14.62 12.03
C GLY A 179 -1.52 -13.64 12.07
N ALA A 180 -1.73 -12.37 11.69
CA ALA A 180 -0.67 -11.37 11.67
C ALA A 180 -0.50 -10.70 13.05
N ARG A 181 0.73 -10.58 13.51
CA ARG A 181 1.07 -9.83 14.73
C ARG A 181 2.45 -9.19 14.64
N LEU A 182 2.63 -8.09 15.37
CA LEU A 182 3.96 -7.51 15.60
C LEU A 182 4.62 -8.20 16.78
N ARG A 183 5.90 -8.55 16.64
CA ARG A 183 6.77 -8.92 17.74
C ARG A 183 7.27 -7.69 18.47
N GLU A 184 7.85 -7.90 19.65
CA GLU A 184 8.46 -6.83 20.47
C GLU A 184 9.57 -6.07 19.72
N ASP A 185 10.26 -6.76 18.78
CA ASP A 185 11.27 -6.16 17.90
C ASP A 185 10.68 -5.38 16.69
N GLY A 186 9.35 -5.21 16.64
CA GLY A 186 8.65 -4.49 15.57
C GLY A 186 8.52 -5.27 14.26
N ARG A 187 8.92 -6.55 14.23
CA ARG A 187 8.79 -7.41 13.04
C ARG A 187 7.38 -7.99 12.91
N LEU A 188 6.84 -7.90 11.72
CA LEU A 188 5.57 -8.55 11.38
C LEU A 188 5.78 -10.04 11.14
N VAL A 189 4.98 -10.88 11.79
CA VAL A 189 4.98 -12.34 11.62
C VAL A 189 3.54 -12.85 11.50
N TYR A 190 3.39 -14.04 10.92
CA TYR A 190 2.09 -14.68 10.68
C TYR A 190 2.10 -16.08 11.31
N ASP A 191 2.17 -16.12 12.64
CA ASP A 191 2.24 -17.34 13.44
C ASP A 191 1.06 -17.47 14.45
N GLY A 192 0.06 -16.56 14.33
CA GLY A 192 -1.20 -16.68 15.07
C GLY A 192 -2.10 -17.78 14.50
N GLU A 193 -3.05 -18.24 15.30
CA GLU A 193 -4.12 -19.19 14.91
C GLU A 193 -5.23 -18.49 14.11
#